data_f46df097b9f7e0eabe4d900efba9cca2
#
_entry.id   f46df097b9f7e0eabe4d900efba9cca2
#
_cell.length_a   1.000
_cell.length_b   1.000
_cell.length_c   1.000
_cell.angle_alpha   90.00
_cell.angle_beta   90.00
_cell.angle_gamma   90.00
#
_symmetry.space_group_name_H-M   'P 1'
#
loop_
_entity.id
_entity.type
_entity.pdbx_description
1 polymer ?
#
loop_
_entity_poly.entity_id
_entity_poly.type
_entity_poly.pdbx_seq_one_letter_code
_entity_poly.pdbx_strand_id
1 'polypeptide(L)'
;VCQVGLGLLRAGRLADFFPSSVVHGMLAAIGIIICAKQIHVMLGVTPEAREPLALVMEIPHSLMHLNPEILVIGAVSLLVLFAMPRIKHPLAKRVPAPMVVLLIALPLGYAFDLGHEHMYTFLGTAFEITPRALVSLPENLLGSITSPDWSMVASATSIRYIAMFTVVGSLESLLSARAIDQLDTRRLRADYDRDLLAVGVGNTIAGIIGGLPMISEIVRSKANLDNGARSRWASFFHGLFLLVAVRFLPMVIHRSPMAALAAMPPVWR
;
A
#
# COMPACT_ATOMS: atom_id res chain seq x y z
N VAL A 1 -21.37 -6.88 -2.81
CA VAL A 1 -22.83 -6.85 -2.69
C VAL A 1 -23.25 -6.59 -1.25
N CYS A 2 -22.82 -7.39 -0.25
CA CYS A 2 -23.24 -7.21 1.16
C CYS A 2 -22.93 -5.82 1.73
N GLN A 3 -21.77 -5.22 1.39
CA GLN A 3 -21.42 -3.85 1.80
C GLN A 3 -22.37 -2.80 1.20
N VAL A 4 -22.84 -3.01 -0.03
CA VAL A 4 -23.87 -2.15 -0.63
C VAL A 4 -25.15 -2.21 0.19
N GLY A 5 -25.55 -3.43 0.60
CA GLY A 5 -26.70 -3.63 1.51
C GLY A 5 -26.54 -2.87 2.82
N LEU A 6 -25.34 -2.96 3.45
CA LEU A 6 -25.06 -2.21 4.68
C LEU A 6 -25.14 -0.68 4.47
N GLY A 7 -24.63 -0.16 3.35
CA GLY A 7 -24.74 1.27 3.01
C GLY A 7 -26.19 1.72 2.83
N LEU A 8 -27.04 0.91 2.18
CA LEU A 8 -28.46 1.18 2.01
C LEU A 8 -29.24 1.12 3.35
N LEU A 9 -28.84 0.23 4.25
CA LEU A 9 -29.39 0.12 5.61
C LEU A 9 -28.87 1.21 6.56
N ARG A 10 -28.07 2.15 6.05
CA ARG A 10 -27.47 3.25 6.83
C ARG A 10 -26.57 2.77 7.97
N ALA A 11 -25.83 1.68 7.75
CA ALA A 11 -24.89 1.15 8.72
C ALA A 11 -23.64 2.05 8.92
N GLY A 12 -23.48 3.10 8.13
CA GLY A 12 -22.43 4.12 8.32
C GLY A 12 -22.48 4.77 9.70
N ARG A 13 -23.65 4.82 10.34
CA ARG A 13 -23.81 5.27 11.73
C ARG A 13 -22.99 4.47 12.73
N LEU A 14 -22.60 3.23 12.41
CA LEU A 14 -21.72 2.42 13.26
C LEU A 14 -20.37 3.11 13.49
N ALA A 15 -19.90 3.97 12.55
CA ALA A 15 -18.70 4.75 12.74
C ALA A 15 -18.76 5.64 13.99
N ASP A 16 -19.94 6.16 14.36
CA ASP A 16 -20.08 7.06 15.50
C ASP A 16 -19.92 6.37 16.86
N PHE A 17 -20.06 5.05 16.92
CA PHE A 17 -19.85 4.28 18.14
C PHE A 17 -18.36 4.09 18.49
N PHE A 18 -17.44 4.31 17.54
CA PHE A 18 -16.01 4.15 17.80
C PHE A 18 -15.42 5.41 18.39
N PRO A 19 -14.88 5.37 19.63
CA PRO A 19 -14.17 6.51 20.20
C PRO A 19 -12.89 6.83 19.40
N SER A 20 -12.43 8.08 19.45
CA SER A 20 -11.21 8.52 18.77
C SER A 20 -9.97 7.72 19.20
N SER A 21 -9.92 7.26 20.44
CA SER A 21 -8.84 6.38 20.94
C SER A 21 -8.72 5.07 20.17
N VAL A 22 -9.83 4.45 19.77
CA VAL A 22 -9.82 3.23 18.94
C VAL A 22 -9.25 3.52 17.56
N VAL A 23 -9.66 4.64 16.96
CA VAL A 23 -9.13 5.07 15.66
C VAL A 23 -7.62 5.30 15.71
N HIS A 24 -7.12 6.01 16.72
CA HIS A 24 -5.68 6.23 16.90
C HIS A 24 -4.92 4.94 17.20
N GLY A 25 -5.49 4.05 18.01
CA GLY A 25 -4.90 2.73 18.29
C GLY A 25 -4.79 1.88 17.01
N MET A 26 -5.82 1.88 16.17
CA MET A 26 -5.80 1.19 14.88
C MET A 26 -4.73 1.77 13.93
N LEU A 27 -4.65 3.10 13.83
CA LEU A 27 -3.65 3.78 13.01
C LEU A 27 -2.22 3.41 13.46
N ALA A 28 -1.97 3.43 14.76
CA ALA A 28 -0.67 3.06 15.32
C ALA A 28 -0.33 1.58 15.03
N ALA A 29 -1.29 0.68 15.21
CA ALA A 29 -1.10 -0.74 14.92
C ALA A 29 -0.79 -0.99 13.44
N ILE A 30 -1.57 -0.39 12.53
CA ILE A 30 -1.32 -0.47 11.09
C ILE A 30 0.07 0.08 10.75
N GLY A 31 0.45 1.23 11.33
CA GLY A 31 1.77 1.82 11.13
C GLY A 31 2.90 0.89 11.55
N ILE A 32 2.79 0.26 12.73
CA ILE A 32 3.78 -0.69 13.25
C ILE A 32 3.88 -1.92 12.33
N ILE A 33 2.74 -2.49 11.91
CA ILE A 33 2.70 -3.66 11.02
C ILE A 33 3.37 -3.34 9.69
N ILE A 34 3.04 -2.20 9.08
CA ILE A 34 3.64 -1.77 7.82
C ILE A 34 5.14 -1.57 8.00
N CYS A 35 5.58 -0.82 9.01
CA CYS A 35 7.01 -0.58 9.26
C CYS A 35 7.77 -1.89 9.47
N ALA A 36 7.24 -2.79 10.31
CA ALA A 36 7.87 -4.08 10.56
C ALA A 36 8.09 -4.86 9.26
N LYS A 37 7.08 -4.96 8.41
CA LYS A 37 7.19 -5.65 7.12
C LYS A 37 8.15 -4.96 6.15
N GLN A 38 8.08 -3.63 6.06
CA GLN A 38 8.88 -2.89 5.09
C GLN A 38 10.38 -2.85 5.46
N ILE A 39 10.74 -2.94 6.74
CA ILE A 39 12.14 -3.05 7.15
C ILE A 39 12.79 -4.30 6.52
N HIS A 40 12.15 -5.46 6.56
CA HIS A 40 12.69 -6.68 5.92
C HIS A 40 12.89 -6.51 4.42
N VAL A 41 11.91 -5.91 3.74
CA VAL A 41 11.99 -5.63 2.29
C VAL A 41 13.13 -4.67 1.98
N MET A 42 13.36 -3.64 2.79
CA MET A 42 14.48 -2.71 2.64
C MET A 42 15.84 -3.38 2.87
N LEU A 43 15.90 -4.39 3.73
CA LEU A 43 17.09 -5.18 3.99
C LEU A 43 17.32 -6.26 2.92
N GLY A 44 16.38 -6.48 2.01
CA GLY A 44 16.45 -7.53 1.00
C GLY A 44 16.23 -8.93 1.56
N VAL A 45 15.61 -9.04 2.74
CA VAL A 45 15.34 -10.30 3.41
C VAL A 45 13.87 -10.65 3.32
N THR A 46 13.56 -11.91 3.04
CA THR A 46 12.19 -12.41 3.10
C THR A 46 11.95 -12.97 4.49
N PRO A 47 11.09 -12.36 5.32
CA PRO A 47 10.83 -12.86 6.66
C PRO A 47 10.07 -14.18 6.62
N GLU A 48 10.36 -15.07 7.55
CA GLU A 48 9.61 -16.32 7.76
C GLU A 48 8.31 -16.07 8.54
N ALA A 49 8.34 -15.10 9.44
CA ALA A 49 7.20 -14.71 10.26
C ALA A 49 6.09 -14.07 9.41
N ARG A 50 4.85 -14.39 9.77
CA ARG A 50 3.64 -13.80 9.17
C ARG A 50 2.87 -12.92 10.14
N GLU A 51 3.05 -13.14 11.43
CA GLU A 51 2.38 -12.37 12.48
C GLU A 51 3.12 -11.07 12.77
N PRO A 52 2.40 -9.98 13.05
CA PRO A 52 3.00 -8.65 13.24
C PRO A 52 4.08 -8.59 14.32
N LEU A 53 3.83 -9.21 15.48
CA LEU A 53 4.79 -9.21 16.58
C LEU A 53 6.01 -10.08 16.26
N ALA A 54 5.83 -11.21 15.61
CA ALA A 54 6.91 -12.07 15.19
C ALA A 54 7.79 -11.39 14.13
N LEU A 55 7.20 -10.61 13.20
CA LEU A 55 7.96 -9.77 12.26
C LEU A 55 8.85 -8.75 12.98
N VAL A 56 8.35 -8.09 14.03
CA VAL A 56 9.18 -7.15 14.81
C VAL A 56 10.33 -7.88 15.51
N MET A 57 10.08 -9.07 16.06
CA MET A 57 11.11 -9.87 16.74
C MET A 57 12.15 -10.44 15.77
N GLU A 58 11.82 -10.59 14.49
CA GLU A 58 12.71 -11.11 13.45
C GLU A 58 13.64 -10.02 12.87
N ILE A 59 13.38 -8.72 13.12
CA ILE A 59 14.21 -7.63 12.61
C ILE A 59 15.71 -7.80 12.93
N PRO A 60 16.14 -8.16 14.16
CA PRO A 60 17.55 -8.37 14.46
C PRO A 60 18.20 -9.46 13.61
N HIS A 61 17.48 -10.54 13.34
CA HIS A 61 17.94 -11.62 12.47
C HIS A 61 18.10 -11.12 11.02
N SER A 62 17.15 -10.36 10.51
CA SER A 62 17.21 -9.78 9.17
C SER A 62 18.34 -8.76 9.02
N LEU A 63 18.70 -8.05 10.08
CA LEU A 63 19.87 -7.16 10.07
C LEU A 63 21.20 -7.91 9.94
N MET A 64 21.27 -9.15 10.44
CA MET A 64 22.47 -9.98 10.30
C MET A 64 22.60 -10.61 8.90
N HIS A 65 21.49 -10.72 8.17
CA HIS A 65 21.42 -11.36 6.85
C HIS A 65 21.04 -10.36 5.74
N LEU A 66 21.27 -9.07 5.96
CA LEU A 66 20.92 -8.02 5.00
C LEU A 66 21.69 -8.17 3.69
N ASN A 67 21.03 -7.81 2.58
CA ASN A 67 21.69 -7.69 1.29
C ASN A 67 22.19 -6.24 1.10
N PRO A 68 23.52 -6.00 0.99
CA PRO A 68 24.09 -4.66 0.94
C PRO A 68 23.57 -3.79 -0.21
N GLU A 69 23.40 -4.34 -1.41
CA GLU A 69 22.95 -3.56 -2.59
C GLU A 69 21.49 -3.14 -2.44
N ILE A 70 20.63 -4.05 -1.95
CA ILE A 70 19.23 -3.75 -1.70
C ILE A 70 19.09 -2.73 -0.56
N LEU A 71 19.91 -2.88 0.50
CA LEU A 71 19.95 -1.92 1.61
C LEU A 71 20.34 -0.52 1.12
N VAL A 72 21.35 -0.41 0.23
CA VAL A 72 21.76 0.90 -0.31
C VAL A 72 20.60 1.59 -1.02
N ILE A 73 19.84 0.87 -1.84
CA ILE A 73 18.65 1.43 -2.51
C ILE A 73 17.61 1.90 -1.48
N GLY A 74 17.30 1.06 -0.48
CA GLY A 74 16.36 1.40 0.58
C GLY A 74 16.81 2.60 1.41
N ALA A 75 18.07 2.62 1.83
CA ALA A 75 18.65 3.69 2.65
C ALA A 75 18.71 5.04 1.89
N VAL A 76 19.13 5.02 0.63
CA VAL A 76 19.14 6.23 -0.23
C VAL A 76 17.71 6.74 -0.43
N SER A 77 16.77 5.84 -0.68
CA SER A 77 15.35 6.19 -0.83
C SER A 77 14.80 6.85 0.44
N LEU A 78 15.09 6.27 1.60
CA LEU A 78 14.68 6.81 2.90
C LEU A 78 15.32 8.18 3.16
N LEU A 79 16.63 8.33 2.86
CA LEU A 79 17.35 9.58 3.00
C LEU A 79 16.71 10.67 2.14
N VAL A 80 16.40 10.38 0.89
CA VAL A 80 15.72 11.33 -0.02
C VAL A 80 14.37 11.76 0.55
N LEU A 81 13.56 10.81 1.04
CA LEU A 81 12.24 11.09 1.61
C LEU A 81 12.32 12.00 2.85
N PHE A 82 13.33 11.83 3.70
CA PHE A 82 13.53 12.67 4.88
C PHE A 82 14.22 14.00 4.56
N ALA A 83 15.08 14.04 3.56
CA ALA A 83 15.83 15.25 3.17
C ALA A 83 14.97 16.23 2.37
N MET A 84 14.18 15.73 1.40
CA MET A 84 13.37 16.56 0.51
C MET A 84 12.48 17.59 1.21
N PRO A 85 11.71 17.23 2.26
CA PRO A 85 10.88 18.22 2.98
C PRO A 85 11.69 19.30 3.69
N ARG A 86 12.99 19.06 3.96
CA ARG A 86 13.87 20.03 4.63
C ARG A 86 14.52 20.99 3.66
N ILE A 87 14.54 20.66 2.35
CA ILE A 87 15.10 21.52 1.32
C ILE A 87 14.16 22.69 1.05
N LYS A 88 14.62 23.92 1.33
CA LYS A 88 13.83 25.14 1.16
C LYS A 88 13.75 25.64 -0.29
N HIS A 89 14.42 24.98 -1.23
CA HIS A 89 14.47 25.40 -2.63
C HIS A 89 13.08 25.29 -3.30
N PRO A 90 12.65 26.30 -4.09
CA PRO A 90 11.32 26.32 -4.68
C PRO A 90 11.02 25.16 -5.63
N LEU A 91 12.02 24.65 -6.34
CA LEU A 91 11.87 23.48 -7.21
C LEU A 91 11.63 22.19 -6.41
N ALA A 92 12.30 22.04 -5.25
CA ALA A 92 12.09 20.87 -4.39
C ALA A 92 10.66 20.78 -3.83
N LYS A 93 9.99 21.93 -3.64
CA LYS A 93 8.59 21.98 -3.20
C LYS A 93 7.58 21.60 -4.29
N ARG A 94 7.98 21.66 -5.56
CA ARG A 94 7.12 21.32 -6.71
C ARG A 94 7.15 19.85 -7.09
N VAL A 95 8.21 19.15 -6.71
CA VAL A 95 8.42 17.73 -7.07
C VAL A 95 8.11 16.87 -5.85
N PRO A 96 7.13 15.96 -5.92
CA PRO A 96 6.86 15.02 -4.84
C PRO A 96 8.08 14.16 -4.53
N ALA A 97 8.44 14.03 -3.24
CA ALA A 97 9.59 13.23 -2.83
C ALA A 97 9.58 11.77 -3.37
N PRO A 98 8.42 11.06 -3.42
CA PRO A 98 8.36 9.73 -4.04
C PRO A 98 8.79 9.69 -5.50
N MET A 99 8.55 10.74 -6.29
CA MET A 99 9.04 10.80 -7.67
C MET A 99 10.56 10.85 -7.73
N VAL A 100 11.19 11.65 -6.84
CA VAL A 100 12.65 11.74 -6.77
C VAL A 100 13.24 10.41 -6.35
N VAL A 101 12.60 9.70 -5.41
CA VAL A 101 12.98 8.34 -5.00
C VAL A 101 13.00 7.42 -6.22
N LEU A 102 11.95 7.37 -7.02
CA LEU A 102 11.89 6.52 -8.21
C LEU A 102 12.96 6.90 -9.24
N LEU A 103 13.19 8.20 -9.48
CA LEU A 103 14.20 8.68 -10.39
C LEU A 103 15.63 8.28 -9.99
N ILE A 104 15.90 8.09 -8.71
CA ILE A 104 17.20 7.64 -8.18
C ILE A 104 17.24 6.11 -8.09
N ALA A 105 16.17 5.48 -7.63
CA ALA A 105 16.13 4.05 -7.41
C ALA A 105 16.15 3.23 -8.71
N LEU A 106 15.55 3.72 -9.80
CA LEU A 106 15.59 3.05 -11.10
C LEU A 106 17.02 2.91 -11.67
N PRO A 107 17.83 3.98 -11.75
CA PRO A 107 19.24 3.86 -12.15
C PRO A 107 20.07 2.99 -11.21
N LEU A 108 19.84 3.05 -9.89
CA LEU A 108 20.52 2.19 -8.93
C LEU A 108 20.17 0.73 -9.13
N GLY A 109 18.88 0.41 -9.34
CA GLY A 109 18.42 -0.95 -9.64
C GLY A 109 19.01 -1.49 -10.93
N TYR A 110 19.25 -0.63 -11.92
CA TYR A 110 19.95 -0.99 -13.15
C TYR A 110 21.46 -1.18 -12.92
N ALA A 111 22.08 -0.30 -12.12
CA ALA A 111 23.54 -0.36 -11.82
C ALA A 111 23.89 -1.62 -11.00
N PHE A 112 23.00 -2.08 -10.14
CA PHE A 112 23.13 -3.31 -9.36
C PHE A 112 22.56 -4.55 -10.08
N ASP A 113 22.15 -4.42 -11.32
CA ASP A 113 21.59 -5.50 -12.16
C ASP A 113 20.51 -6.35 -11.45
N LEU A 114 19.56 -5.70 -10.76
CA LEU A 114 18.48 -6.38 -10.05
C LEU A 114 17.56 -7.21 -10.98
N GLY A 115 17.71 -7.06 -12.30
CA GLY A 115 16.89 -7.76 -13.30
C GLY A 115 17.32 -9.19 -13.57
N HIS A 116 18.55 -9.56 -13.25
CA HIS A 116 19.10 -10.87 -13.52
C HIS A 116 19.56 -11.55 -12.22
N GLU A 117 19.39 -12.86 -12.18
CA GLU A 117 19.91 -13.66 -11.07
C GLU A 117 21.44 -13.70 -11.17
N HIS A 118 22.11 -13.23 -10.14
CA HIS A 118 23.55 -13.30 -10.05
C HIS A 118 24.03 -13.31 -8.60
N MET A 119 25.23 -13.80 -8.41
CA MET A 119 25.91 -13.77 -7.11
C MET A 119 27.03 -12.73 -7.14
N TYR A 120 27.13 -11.95 -6.10
CA TYR A 120 28.24 -11.03 -5.89
C TYR A 120 28.85 -11.23 -4.51
N THR A 121 30.12 -10.84 -4.35
CA THR A 121 30.84 -10.98 -3.08
C THR A 121 31.08 -9.61 -2.47
N PHE A 122 30.63 -9.41 -1.25
CA PHE A 122 30.88 -8.19 -0.49
C PHE A 122 31.47 -8.55 0.88
N LEU A 123 32.63 -7.97 1.22
CA LEU A 123 33.37 -8.24 2.47
C LEU A 123 33.63 -9.75 2.73
N GLY A 124 33.84 -10.55 1.68
CA GLY A 124 34.10 -11.98 1.80
C GLY A 124 32.86 -12.86 1.93
N THR A 125 31.67 -12.28 1.98
CA THR A 125 30.38 -13.00 1.99
C THR A 125 29.74 -12.93 0.61
N ALA A 126 29.26 -14.08 0.11
CA ALA A 126 28.51 -14.14 -1.14
C ALA A 126 27.05 -13.80 -0.91
N PHE A 127 26.50 -12.95 -1.74
CA PHE A 127 25.09 -12.54 -1.73
C PHE A 127 24.46 -12.89 -3.07
N GLU A 128 23.21 -13.30 -3.03
CA GLU A 128 22.41 -13.59 -4.21
C GLU A 128 21.42 -12.46 -4.45
N ILE A 129 21.35 -12.00 -5.68
CA ILE A 129 20.28 -11.11 -6.16
C ILE A 129 19.34 -11.92 -7.03
N THR A 130 18.05 -11.75 -6.76
CA THR A 130 16.99 -12.36 -7.56
C THR A 130 16.03 -11.28 -8.06
N PRO A 131 15.36 -11.49 -9.21
CA PRO A 131 14.35 -10.56 -9.74
C PRO A 131 13.19 -10.26 -8.78
N ARG A 132 13.07 -11.04 -7.69
CA ARG A 132 12.10 -10.78 -6.61
C ARG A 132 12.33 -9.44 -5.90
N ALA A 133 13.52 -8.85 -6.03
CA ALA A 133 13.82 -7.51 -5.56
C ALA A 133 13.12 -6.40 -6.36
N LEU A 134 12.55 -6.71 -7.52
CA LEU A 134 11.78 -5.81 -8.37
C LEU A 134 10.27 -6.06 -8.26
N VAL A 135 9.50 -5.06 -8.63
CA VAL A 135 8.04 -5.20 -8.73
C VAL A 135 7.67 -6.13 -9.87
N SER A 136 6.90 -7.17 -9.58
CA SER A 136 6.36 -8.06 -10.60
C SER A 136 4.92 -7.65 -10.98
N LEU A 137 4.67 -7.43 -12.26
CA LEU A 137 3.34 -7.27 -12.81
C LEU A 137 3.02 -8.46 -13.73
N PRO A 138 1.76 -8.88 -13.86
CA PRO A 138 1.38 -9.84 -14.87
C PRO A 138 1.70 -9.31 -16.27
N GLU A 139 2.29 -10.12 -17.13
CA GLU A 139 2.62 -9.74 -18.51
C GLU A 139 1.36 -9.33 -19.30
N ASN A 140 0.25 -9.98 -19.02
CA ASN A 140 -1.04 -9.68 -19.64
C ASN A 140 -2.08 -9.31 -18.58
N LEU A 141 -2.30 -8.01 -18.38
CA LEU A 141 -3.27 -7.49 -17.41
C LEU A 141 -4.71 -7.87 -17.75
N LEU A 142 -5.06 -7.89 -19.03
CA LEU A 142 -6.40 -8.29 -19.46
C LEU A 142 -6.61 -9.80 -19.33
N GLY A 143 -5.54 -10.60 -19.53
CA GLY A 143 -5.56 -12.04 -19.30
C GLY A 143 -5.63 -12.41 -17.81
N SER A 144 -5.33 -11.49 -16.92
CA SER A 144 -5.44 -11.69 -15.45
C SER A 144 -6.88 -11.48 -14.95
N ILE A 145 -7.80 -11.00 -15.80
CA ILE A 145 -9.22 -10.91 -15.46
C ILE A 145 -9.79 -12.31 -15.45
N THR A 146 -10.22 -12.76 -14.28
CA THR A 146 -10.81 -14.08 -14.06
C THR A 146 -12.22 -13.93 -13.50
N SER A 147 -13.14 -14.76 -13.98
CA SER A 147 -14.48 -14.82 -13.43
C SER A 147 -14.48 -15.66 -12.14
N PRO A 148 -15.26 -15.29 -11.12
CA PRO A 148 -15.43 -16.10 -9.93
C PRO A 148 -16.10 -17.43 -10.26
N ASP A 149 -15.73 -18.49 -9.53
CA ASP A 149 -16.43 -19.76 -9.57
C ASP A 149 -17.73 -19.68 -8.73
N TRP A 150 -18.83 -19.51 -9.44
CA TRP A 150 -20.14 -19.37 -8.81
C TRP A 150 -20.65 -20.66 -8.14
N SER A 151 -20.10 -21.83 -8.53
CA SER A 151 -20.52 -23.11 -7.96
C SER A 151 -20.20 -23.23 -6.47
N MET A 152 -19.15 -22.52 -6.02
CA MET A 152 -18.65 -22.57 -4.66
C MET A 152 -19.26 -21.50 -3.74
N VAL A 153 -20.11 -20.60 -4.25
CA VAL A 153 -20.67 -19.48 -3.46
C VAL A 153 -21.46 -19.96 -2.23
N ALA A 154 -22.18 -21.06 -2.34
CA ALA A 154 -22.98 -21.64 -1.25
C ALA A 154 -22.16 -22.52 -0.29
N SER A 155 -20.85 -22.69 -0.51
CA SER A 155 -20.03 -23.48 0.40
C SER A 155 -19.88 -22.79 1.77
N ALA A 156 -19.75 -23.59 2.85
CA ALA A 156 -19.58 -23.06 4.19
C ALA A 156 -18.35 -22.14 4.29
N THR A 157 -17.28 -22.48 3.57
CA THR A 157 -16.04 -21.68 3.49
C THR A 157 -16.31 -20.32 2.85
N SER A 158 -17.02 -20.29 1.71
CA SER A 158 -17.35 -19.04 1.02
C SER A 158 -18.25 -18.15 1.87
N ILE A 159 -19.28 -18.72 2.50
CA ILE A 159 -20.19 -17.98 3.39
C ILE A 159 -19.39 -17.34 4.55
N ARG A 160 -18.49 -18.10 5.17
CA ARG A 160 -17.63 -17.60 6.25
C ARG A 160 -16.76 -16.42 5.77
N TYR A 161 -16.11 -16.51 4.61
CA TYR A 161 -15.30 -15.42 4.07
C TYR A 161 -16.14 -14.23 3.63
N ILE A 162 -17.31 -14.44 3.03
CA ILE A 162 -18.24 -13.35 2.68
C ILE A 162 -18.66 -12.59 3.95
N ALA A 163 -19.05 -13.28 5.01
CA ALA A 163 -19.40 -12.65 6.28
C ALA A 163 -18.21 -11.89 6.88
N MET A 164 -17.04 -12.53 6.93
CA MET A 164 -15.82 -11.94 7.47
C MET A 164 -15.42 -10.66 6.69
N PHE A 165 -15.30 -10.72 5.36
CA PHE A 165 -14.94 -9.55 4.56
C PHE A 165 -16.01 -8.46 4.58
N THR A 166 -17.28 -8.83 4.68
CA THR A 166 -18.36 -7.84 4.82
C THR A 166 -18.23 -7.08 6.12
N VAL A 167 -18.06 -7.76 7.24
CA VAL A 167 -17.98 -7.12 8.56
C VAL A 167 -16.65 -6.37 8.72
N VAL A 168 -15.54 -7.08 8.54
CA VAL A 168 -14.20 -6.51 8.76
C VAL A 168 -13.93 -5.38 7.77
N GLY A 169 -14.16 -5.60 6.47
CA GLY A 169 -13.91 -4.59 5.45
C GLY A 169 -14.82 -3.35 5.59
N SER A 170 -16.06 -3.52 6.04
CA SER A 170 -16.96 -2.38 6.30
C SER A 170 -16.52 -1.59 7.53
N LEU A 171 -16.17 -2.28 8.62
CA LEU A 171 -15.67 -1.62 9.82
C LEU A 171 -14.35 -0.89 9.55
N GLU A 172 -13.43 -1.51 8.84
CA GLU A 172 -12.15 -0.90 8.48
C GLU A 172 -12.33 0.32 7.58
N SER A 173 -13.23 0.26 6.59
CA SER A 173 -13.57 1.41 5.74
C SER A 173 -14.16 2.57 6.56
N LEU A 174 -15.10 2.27 7.47
CA LEU A 174 -15.71 3.28 8.34
C LEU A 174 -14.70 3.93 9.28
N LEU A 175 -13.82 3.12 9.90
CA LEU A 175 -12.77 3.62 10.78
C LEU A 175 -11.76 4.47 10.02
N SER A 176 -11.42 4.07 8.79
CA SER A 176 -10.52 4.81 7.90
C SER A 176 -11.13 6.15 7.48
N ALA A 177 -12.40 6.17 7.07
CA ALA A 177 -13.10 7.40 6.73
C ALA A 177 -13.16 8.36 7.93
N ARG A 178 -13.47 7.82 9.13
CA ARG A 178 -13.48 8.61 10.37
C ARG A 178 -12.10 9.14 10.75
N ALA A 179 -11.03 8.35 10.55
CA ALA A 179 -9.67 8.79 10.77
C ALA A 179 -9.31 9.96 9.86
N ILE A 180 -9.69 9.90 8.59
CA ILE A 180 -9.46 10.99 7.64
C ILE A 180 -10.24 12.25 8.00
N ASP A 181 -11.49 12.12 8.46
CA ASP A 181 -12.28 13.26 8.95
C ASP A 181 -11.59 13.97 10.14
N GLN A 182 -10.90 13.23 11.00
CA GLN A 182 -10.15 13.79 12.11
C GLN A 182 -8.83 14.46 11.67
N LEU A 183 -8.22 13.95 10.59
CA LEU A 183 -6.98 14.49 10.03
C LEU A 183 -7.22 15.69 9.08
N ASP A 184 -8.43 15.83 8.54
CA ASP A 184 -8.77 16.96 7.65
C ASP A 184 -8.93 18.25 8.44
N THR A 185 -7.98 19.16 8.26
CA THR A 185 -7.99 20.49 8.88
C THR A 185 -9.22 21.33 8.52
N ARG A 186 -9.88 21.03 7.41
CA ARG A 186 -11.12 21.70 6.96
C ARG A 186 -12.34 21.26 7.74
N ARG A 187 -12.23 20.22 8.58
CA ARG A 187 -13.31 19.65 9.39
C ARG A 187 -14.54 19.23 8.57
N LEU A 188 -14.33 18.83 7.32
CA LEU A 188 -15.37 18.24 6.50
C LEU A 188 -15.66 16.82 7.00
N ARG A 189 -16.94 16.49 7.14
CA ARG A 189 -17.35 15.14 7.52
C ARG A 189 -17.73 14.35 6.27
N ALA A 190 -17.25 13.11 6.20
CA ALA A 190 -17.67 12.18 5.18
C ALA A 190 -19.10 11.68 5.45
N ASP A 191 -19.82 11.39 4.38
CA ASP A 191 -21.07 10.64 4.45
C ASP A 191 -20.71 9.15 4.45
N TYR A 192 -20.66 8.54 5.63
CA TYR A 192 -20.22 7.16 5.82
C TYR A 192 -21.12 6.15 5.12
N ASP A 193 -22.42 6.43 4.96
CA ASP A 193 -23.32 5.58 4.21
C ASP A 193 -22.98 5.56 2.72
N ARG A 194 -22.71 6.72 2.16
CA ARG A 194 -22.25 6.86 0.76
C ARG A 194 -20.85 6.26 0.55
N ASP A 195 -19.97 6.37 1.53
CA ASP A 195 -18.64 5.75 1.46
C ASP A 195 -18.75 4.21 1.42
N LEU A 196 -19.57 3.63 2.31
CA LEU A 196 -19.88 2.19 2.27
C LEU A 196 -20.50 1.75 0.95
N LEU A 197 -21.41 2.53 0.39
CA LEU A 197 -21.99 2.25 -0.93
C LEU A 197 -20.93 2.28 -2.02
N ALA A 198 -20.06 3.30 -2.03
CA ALA A 198 -19.01 3.45 -3.03
C ALA A 198 -18.01 2.29 -2.96
N VAL A 199 -17.52 1.97 -1.75
CA VAL A 199 -16.63 0.83 -1.52
C VAL A 199 -17.30 -0.49 -1.89
N GLY A 200 -18.58 -0.66 -1.51
CA GLY A 200 -19.36 -1.85 -1.83
C GLY A 200 -19.56 -2.06 -3.33
N VAL A 201 -19.85 -0.99 -4.08
CA VAL A 201 -19.94 -1.03 -5.55
C VAL A 201 -18.57 -1.36 -6.16
N GLY A 202 -17.50 -0.70 -5.70
CA GLY A 202 -16.13 -1.00 -6.14
C GLY A 202 -15.75 -2.46 -5.90
N ASN A 203 -16.05 -2.99 -4.70
CA ASN A 203 -15.80 -4.40 -4.36
C ASN A 203 -16.64 -5.38 -5.17
N THR A 204 -17.86 -5.00 -5.54
CA THR A 204 -18.71 -5.83 -6.41
C THR A 204 -18.09 -5.94 -7.80
N ILE A 205 -17.66 -4.81 -8.38
CA ILE A 205 -17.00 -4.78 -9.69
C ILE A 205 -15.67 -5.55 -9.63
N ALA A 206 -14.85 -5.29 -8.60
CA ALA A 206 -13.58 -5.99 -8.41
C ALA A 206 -13.79 -7.50 -8.30
N GLY A 207 -14.78 -7.95 -7.52
CA GLY A 207 -15.09 -9.38 -7.39
C GLY A 207 -15.55 -10.04 -8.69
N ILE A 208 -16.26 -9.33 -9.57
CA ILE A 208 -16.69 -9.86 -10.90
C ILE A 208 -15.49 -10.08 -11.82
N ILE A 209 -14.47 -9.22 -11.73
CA ILE A 209 -13.25 -9.30 -12.57
C ILE A 209 -12.11 -10.08 -11.90
N GLY A 210 -12.36 -10.73 -10.77
CA GLY A 210 -11.34 -11.51 -10.03
C GLY A 210 -10.38 -10.67 -9.20
N GLY A 211 -10.71 -9.40 -8.94
CA GLY A 211 -9.91 -8.52 -8.09
C GLY A 211 -10.09 -8.79 -6.59
N LEU A 212 -9.12 -8.35 -5.81
CA LEU A 212 -9.18 -8.43 -4.36
C LEU A 212 -10.15 -7.40 -3.77
N PRO A 213 -10.79 -7.70 -2.63
CA PRO A 213 -11.60 -6.73 -1.92
C PRO A 213 -10.75 -5.54 -1.48
N MET A 214 -11.30 -4.34 -1.62
CA MET A 214 -10.68 -3.07 -1.24
C MET A 214 -11.43 -2.43 -0.08
N ILE A 215 -10.74 -1.54 0.61
CA ILE A 215 -11.25 -0.70 1.68
C ILE A 215 -10.90 0.76 1.41
N SER A 216 -11.53 1.67 2.14
CA SER A 216 -11.09 3.07 2.18
C SER A 216 -9.71 3.14 2.85
N GLU A 217 -8.71 3.70 2.15
CA GLU A 217 -7.32 3.68 2.60
C GLU A 217 -6.88 5.04 3.14
N ILE A 218 -6.32 5.00 4.35
CA ILE A 218 -5.90 6.21 5.09
C ILE A 218 -4.68 6.85 4.45
N VAL A 219 -3.66 6.04 4.09
CA VAL A 219 -2.37 6.54 3.61
C VAL A 219 -2.54 7.35 2.33
N ARG A 220 -3.27 6.84 1.35
CA ARG A 220 -3.57 7.56 0.09
C ARG A 220 -4.42 8.79 0.31
N SER A 221 -5.43 8.68 1.18
CA SER A 221 -6.30 9.81 1.51
C SER A 221 -5.54 10.92 2.20
N LYS A 222 -4.65 10.59 3.15
CA LYS A 222 -3.77 11.54 3.82
C LYS A 222 -2.80 12.20 2.82
N ALA A 223 -2.19 11.42 1.93
CA ALA A 223 -1.32 11.94 0.87
C ALA A 223 -2.08 12.95 -0.02
N ASN A 224 -3.32 12.65 -0.39
CA ASN A 224 -4.15 13.58 -1.15
C ASN A 224 -4.42 14.88 -0.40
N LEU A 225 -4.76 14.79 0.90
CA LEU A 225 -4.98 15.96 1.76
C LEU A 225 -3.73 16.83 1.87
N ASP A 226 -2.57 16.22 2.13
CA ASP A 226 -1.29 16.92 2.29
C ASP A 226 -0.83 17.62 1.00
N ASN A 227 -1.22 17.08 -0.16
CA ASN A 227 -0.99 17.68 -1.46
C ASN A 227 -2.10 18.63 -1.91
N GLY A 228 -3.01 19.00 -1.02
CA GLY A 228 -4.02 20.04 -1.26
C GLY A 228 -5.24 19.58 -2.04
N ALA A 229 -5.55 18.29 -2.07
CA ALA A 229 -6.77 17.79 -2.69
C ALA A 229 -8.01 18.38 -2.02
N ARG A 230 -8.94 18.93 -2.84
CA ARG A 230 -10.15 19.59 -2.36
C ARG A 230 -11.45 18.92 -2.79
N SER A 231 -11.35 17.88 -3.62
CA SER A 231 -12.54 17.21 -4.17
C SER A 231 -12.29 15.73 -4.42
N ARG A 232 -13.40 14.99 -4.57
CA ARG A 232 -13.40 13.56 -4.93
C ARG A 232 -12.73 13.25 -6.28
N TRP A 233 -12.56 14.24 -7.13
CA TRP A 233 -11.84 14.07 -8.40
C TRP A 233 -10.37 13.67 -8.21
N ALA A 234 -9.76 14.01 -7.09
CA ALA A 234 -8.39 13.58 -6.77
C ALA A 234 -8.29 12.04 -6.75
N SER A 235 -9.24 11.36 -6.10
CA SER A 235 -9.29 9.90 -6.06
C SER A 235 -9.63 9.28 -7.42
N PHE A 236 -10.51 9.91 -8.19
CA PHE A 236 -10.83 9.46 -9.55
C PHE A 236 -9.60 9.53 -10.47
N PHE A 237 -8.92 10.67 -10.51
CA PHE A 237 -7.72 10.83 -11.32
C PHE A 237 -6.57 9.95 -10.84
N HIS A 238 -6.45 9.73 -9.53
CA HIS A 238 -5.46 8.77 -9.00
C HIS A 238 -5.69 7.36 -9.60
N GLY A 239 -6.92 6.86 -9.56
CA GLY A 239 -7.25 5.56 -10.15
C GLY A 239 -7.02 5.53 -11.67
N LEU A 240 -7.43 6.60 -12.37
CA LEU A 240 -7.21 6.73 -13.81
C LEU A 240 -5.72 6.73 -14.17
N PHE A 241 -4.91 7.54 -13.48
CA PHE A 241 -3.46 7.59 -13.73
C PHE A 241 -2.77 6.28 -13.40
N LEU A 242 -3.21 5.58 -12.34
CA LEU A 242 -2.71 4.25 -12.02
C LEU A 242 -2.99 3.26 -13.17
N LEU A 243 -4.22 3.26 -13.68
CA LEU A 243 -4.59 2.42 -14.82
C LEU A 243 -3.76 2.74 -16.07
N VAL A 244 -3.59 4.03 -16.37
CA VAL A 244 -2.75 4.50 -17.48
C VAL A 244 -1.29 4.09 -17.28
N ALA A 245 -0.74 4.28 -16.08
CA ALA A 245 0.65 3.91 -15.77
C ALA A 245 0.87 2.39 -15.94
N VAL A 246 -0.03 1.57 -15.40
CA VAL A 246 0.07 0.11 -15.53
C VAL A 246 -0.09 -0.34 -16.98
N ARG A 247 -0.89 0.36 -17.79
CA ARG A 247 -1.11 0.02 -19.22
C ARG A 247 0.03 0.47 -20.14
N PHE A 248 0.61 1.65 -19.89
CA PHE A 248 1.57 2.28 -20.80
C PHE A 248 3.01 2.30 -20.30
N LEU A 249 3.21 2.14 -18.98
CA LEU A 249 4.52 2.16 -18.34
C LEU A 249 4.86 0.86 -17.58
N PRO A 250 4.44 -0.33 -18.05
CA PRO A 250 4.70 -1.57 -17.31
C PRO A 250 6.21 -1.79 -17.09
N MET A 251 7.03 -1.43 -18.09
CA MET A 251 8.48 -1.59 -18.03
C MET A 251 9.12 -0.76 -16.90
N VAL A 252 8.62 0.45 -16.66
CA VAL A 252 9.10 1.32 -15.56
C VAL A 252 8.70 0.73 -14.21
N ILE A 253 7.48 0.23 -14.11
CA ILE A 253 6.96 -0.37 -12.89
C ILE A 253 7.72 -1.66 -12.58
N HIS A 254 7.91 -2.54 -13.56
CA HIS A 254 8.68 -3.79 -13.41
C HIS A 254 10.13 -3.56 -12.96
N ARG A 255 10.75 -2.47 -13.40
CA ARG A 255 12.12 -2.11 -13.01
C ARG A 255 12.22 -1.37 -11.68
N SER A 256 11.10 -1.09 -11.03
CA SER A 256 11.09 -0.39 -9.75
C SER A 256 11.56 -1.32 -8.63
N PRO A 257 12.65 -0.97 -7.89
CA PRO A 257 13.11 -1.78 -6.77
C PRO A 257 12.10 -1.78 -5.62
N MET A 258 11.80 -2.96 -5.10
CA MET A 258 10.88 -3.12 -3.97
C MET A 258 11.38 -2.38 -2.71
N ALA A 259 12.70 -2.33 -2.49
CA ALA A 259 13.31 -1.60 -1.38
C ALA A 259 13.01 -0.09 -1.42
N ALA A 260 12.95 0.52 -2.62
CA ALA A 260 12.59 1.92 -2.77
C ALA A 260 11.11 2.17 -2.41
N LEU A 261 10.22 1.27 -2.83
CA LEU A 261 8.80 1.34 -2.47
C LEU A 261 8.59 1.08 -0.98
N ALA A 262 9.37 0.17 -0.39
CA ALA A 262 9.33 -0.14 1.04
C ALA A 262 9.74 1.05 1.93
N ALA A 263 10.59 1.94 1.43
CA ALA A 263 10.99 3.15 2.15
C ALA A 263 9.87 4.21 2.25
N MET A 264 8.85 4.17 1.37
CA MET A 264 7.84 5.23 1.29
C MET A 264 6.86 5.27 2.48
N PRO A 265 6.28 4.15 2.96
CA PRO A 265 5.26 4.18 4.01
C PRO A 265 5.69 4.79 5.35
N PRO A 266 6.94 4.60 5.84
CA PRO A 266 7.37 5.13 7.14
C PRO A 266 7.41 6.65 7.26
N VAL A 267 7.35 7.37 6.14
CA VAL A 267 7.57 8.83 6.09
C VAL A 267 6.26 9.64 6.14
N TRP A 268 5.12 8.99 6.10
CA TRP A 268 3.84 9.67 6.22
C TRP A 268 3.59 10.10 7.68
N ARG A 269 3.67 11.42 7.93
CA ARG A 269 3.43 12.06 9.23
C ARG A 269 1.95 12.30 9.46
#